data_125706b49201292d9bd865948835704c
#
_entry.id   125706b49201292d9bd865948835704c
#
_cell.length_a   1.000
_cell.length_b   1.000
_cell.length_c   1.000
_cell.angle_alpha   90.00
_cell.angle_beta   90.00
_cell.angle_gamma   90.00
#
_symmetry.space_group_name_H-M   'P 1'
#
loop_
_entity.id
_entity.type
_entity.pdbx_description
1 polymer ?
#
loop_
_entity_poly.entity_id
_entity_poly.type
_entity_poly.pdbx_seq_one_letter_code
_entity_poly.pdbx_strand_id
1 'polypeptide(L)'
;MLGLCYDKEGNEYLDPTCRIAVLVSGGGTNLQALIDDQRKGNNPHGEIVLVAGSNHKAFAFERAKRASIETYLFKEEKDLLEKLEEMKIDLIVLAGFLKILSPDFIEEFPNRIINIHPALLPSFGGKGCYGIHVHEKALEYGVKVSGATVHFVNAIPDGGKIIAQKAVEVKEGDTPEALQERIMEEAEWILLPEAVRTLSYEIYDDNLRMLTD
;
A
#
# COMPACT_ATOMS: atom_id res chain seq x y z
N MET A 1 8.74 -9.13 12.93
CA MET A 1 9.48 -10.36 13.37
C MET A 1 10.60 -10.59 12.35
N LEU A 2 11.87 -10.48 12.79
CA LEU A 2 13.04 -10.47 11.90
C LEU A 2 13.21 -11.80 11.14
N GLY A 3 13.58 -11.70 9.86
CA GLY A 3 13.90 -12.84 9.02
C GLY A 3 15.29 -13.41 9.36
N LEU A 4 15.44 -14.73 9.44
CA LEU A 4 16.74 -15.37 9.55
C LEU A 4 17.37 -15.47 8.16
N CYS A 5 18.55 -14.89 7.99
CA CYS A 5 19.33 -14.93 6.75
C CYS A 5 20.69 -15.58 7.01
N TYR A 6 21.38 -15.97 5.93
CA TYR A 6 22.72 -16.54 5.99
C TYR A 6 23.65 -15.72 5.12
N ASP A 7 24.82 -15.36 5.64
CA ASP A 7 25.85 -14.69 4.87
C ASP A 7 26.55 -15.66 3.89
N LYS A 8 27.49 -15.15 3.09
CA LYS A 8 28.23 -15.96 2.11
C LYS A 8 29.13 -17.04 2.76
N GLU A 9 29.36 -16.90 4.05
CA GLU A 9 30.18 -17.80 4.86
C GLU A 9 29.33 -18.82 5.62
N GLY A 10 27.98 -18.72 5.53
CA GLY A 10 27.01 -19.61 6.16
C GLY A 10 26.68 -19.23 7.61
N ASN A 11 27.08 -18.05 8.08
CA ASN A 11 26.69 -17.58 9.41
C ASN A 11 25.25 -17.06 9.38
N GLU A 12 24.48 -17.43 10.40
CA GLU A 12 23.12 -16.92 10.58
C GLU A 12 23.15 -15.46 11.04
N TYR A 13 22.34 -14.61 10.38
CA TYR A 13 22.06 -13.26 10.86
C TYR A 13 20.60 -12.94 10.67
N LEU A 14 20.10 -11.99 11.46
CA LEU A 14 18.74 -11.50 11.33
C LEU A 14 18.72 -10.31 10.37
N ASP A 15 17.93 -10.42 9.31
CA ASP A 15 17.78 -9.34 8.33
C ASP A 15 16.82 -8.26 8.88
N PRO A 16 17.30 -7.01 9.09
CA PRO A 16 16.44 -5.93 9.55
C PRO A 16 15.55 -5.34 8.43
N THR A 17 15.68 -5.80 7.18
CA THR A 17 14.92 -5.28 6.05
C THR A 17 13.41 -5.41 6.27
N CYS A 18 12.68 -4.32 6.11
CA CYS A 18 11.23 -4.28 6.22
C CYS A 18 10.58 -5.15 5.13
N ARG A 19 9.87 -6.19 5.52
CA ARG A 19 9.17 -7.11 4.62
C ARG A 19 7.76 -6.60 4.34
N ILE A 20 7.47 -6.31 3.07
CA ILE A 20 6.26 -5.62 2.65
C ILE A 20 5.32 -6.57 1.94
N ALA A 21 4.05 -6.59 2.38
CA ALA A 21 2.94 -7.19 1.63
C ALA A 21 2.09 -6.10 0.98
N VAL A 22 1.74 -6.27 -0.30
CA VAL A 22 0.85 -5.37 -1.01
C VAL A 22 -0.48 -6.06 -1.28
N LEU A 23 -1.58 -5.52 -0.76
CA LEU A 23 -2.92 -6.05 -0.99
C LEU A 23 -3.59 -5.32 -2.16
N VAL A 24 -4.18 -6.12 -3.07
CA VAL A 24 -4.71 -5.64 -4.35
C VAL A 24 -6.08 -6.22 -4.67
N SER A 25 -6.90 -5.52 -5.47
CA SER A 25 -8.19 -6.04 -5.97
C SER A 25 -8.36 -5.95 -7.49
N GLY A 26 -7.55 -5.13 -8.18
CA GLY A 26 -7.75 -4.79 -9.60
C GLY A 26 -6.50 -4.70 -10.46
N GLY A 27 -6.38 -3.62 -11.23
CA GLY A 27 -5.32 -3.41 -12.25
C GLY A 27 -3.90 -3.33 -11.71
N GLY A 28 -3.71 -2.85 -10.45
CA GLY A 28 -2.42 -2.80 -9.78
C GLY A 28 -1.47 -1.71 -10.29
N THR A 29 -1.97 -0.55 -10.67
CA THR A 29 -1.13 0.57 -11.13
C THR A 29 -0.27 1.11 -9.98
N ASN A 30 -0.83 1.24 -8.78
CA ASN A 30 -0.09 1.59 -7.57
C ASN A 30 0.95 0.52 -7.17
N LEU A 31 0.61 -0.77 -7.31
CA LEU A 31 1.58 -1.86 -7.16
C LEU A 31 2.74 -1.71 -8.17
N GLN A 32 2.45 -1.35 -9.44
CA GLN A 32 3.49 -1.15 -10.44
C GLN A 32 4.44 -0.02 -10.04
N ALA A 33 3.91 1.09 -9.54
CA ALA A 33 4.74 2.21 -9.07
C ALA A 33 5.69 1.77 -7.94
N LEU A 34 5.22 0.95 -7.00
CA LEU A 34 6.05 0.38 -5.93
C LEU A 34 7.12 -0.57 -6.48
N ILE A 35 6.76 -1.46 -7.42
CA ILE A 35 7.71 -2.37 -8.06
C ILE A 35 8.80 -1.60 -8.81
N ASP A 36 8.42 -0.56 -9.54
CA ASP A 36 9.36 0.26 -10.32
C ASP A 36 10.31 1.05 -9.40
N ASP A 37 9.81 1.52 -8.26
CA ASP A 37 10.60 2.20 -7.22
C ASP A 37 11.62 1.23 -6.58
N GLN A 38 11.20 0.03 -6.24
CA GLN A 38 12.08 -1.02 -5.71
C GLN A 38 13.16 -1.42 -6.72
N ARG A 39 12.82 -1.59 -8.00
CA ARG A 39 13.77 -1.91 -9.08
C ARG A 39 14.82 -0.83 -9.31
N LYS A 40 14.48 0.42 -9.05
CA LYS A 40 15.43 1.56 -9.10
C LYS A 40 16.35 1.60 -7.88
N GLY A 41 16.15 0.73 -6.89
CA GLY A 41 16.92 0.74 -5.64
C GLY A 41 16.60 1.92 -4.72
N ASN A 42 15.45 2.56 -4.90
CA ASN A 42 15.08 3.74 -4.10
C ASN A 42 14.65 3.38 -2.67
N ASN A 43 14.25 2.13 -2.42
CA ASN A 43 13.89 1.62 -1.09
C ASN A 43 14.89 0.56 -0.61
N PRO A 44 16.09 0.94 -0.15
CA PRO A 44 17.10 -0.02 0.29
C PRO A 44 16.77 -0.70 1.64
N HIS A 45 15.77 -0.22 2.35
CA HIS A 45 15.38 -0.68 3.69
C HIS A 45 14.09 -1.53 3.69
N GLY A 46 13.47 -1.73 2.53
CA GLY A 46 12.25 -2.51 2.42
C GLY A 46 12.20 -3.31 1.12
N GLU A 47 11.57 -4.49 1.20
CA GLU A 47 11.37 -5.39 0.08
C GLU A 47 9.91 -5.82 -0.02
N ILE A 48 9.33 -5.72 -1.23
CA ILE A 48 8.00 -6.28 -1.51
C ILE A 48 8.18 -7.78 -1.71
N VAL A 49 7.77 -8.56 -0.73
CA VAL A 49 7.93 -10.02 -0.74
C VAL A 49 6.64 -10.75 -1.07
N LEU A 50 5.47 -10.08 -0.94
CA LEU A 50 4.17 -10.68 -1.17
C LEU A 50 3.21 -9.71 -1.86
N VAL A 51 2.47 -10.20 -2.83
CA VAL A 51 1.26 -9.55 -3.35
C VAL A 51 0.08 -10.45 -3.11
N ALA A 52 -0.90 -9.99 -2.33
CA ALA A 52 -2.06 -10.77 -1.97
C ALA A 52 -3.38 -10.10 -2.40
N GLY A 53 -4.41 -10.90 -2.63
CA GLY A 53 -5.73 -10.42 -2.99
C GLY A 53 -6.77 -11.53 -2.94
N SER A 54 -8.05 -11.16 -3.04
CA SER A 54 -9.17 -12.13 -3.03
C SER A 54 -9.84 -12.30 -4.40
N ASN A 55 -9.38 -11.56 -5.41
CA ASN A 55 -9.89 -11.62 -6.77
C ASN A 55 -8.85 -12.23 -7.72
N HIS A 56 -9.07 -13.46 -8.15
CA HIS A 56 -8.17 -14.18 -9.06
C HIS A 56 -8.01 -13.49 -10.44
N LYS A 57 -8.93 -12.60 -10.82
CA LYS A 57 -8.89 -11.82 -12.07
C LYS A 57 -8.10 -10.52 -11.96
N ALA A 58 -7.57 -10.20 -10.77
CA ALA A 58 -6.79 -8.98 -10.59
C ALA A 58 -5.51 -9.03 -11.44
N PHE A 59 -5.37 -8.10 -12.38
CA PHE A 59 -4.18 -8.00 -13.24
C PHE A 59 -2.90 -7.69 -12.43
N ALA A 60 -3.08 -7.18 -11.23
CA ALA A 60 -2.00 -6.97 -10.28
C ALA A 60 -1.14 -8.23 -10.04
N PHE A 61 -1.74 -9.43 -10.05
CA PHE A 61 -1.00 -10.68 -9.93
C PHE A 61 -0.02 -10.93 -11.10
N GLU A 62 -0.40 -10.55 -12.31
CA GLU A 62 0.50 -10.66 -13.47
C GLU A 62 1.68 -9.69 -13.36
N ARG A 63 1.48 -8.50 -12.79
CA ARG A 63 2.56 -7.55 -12.49
C ARG A 63 3.54 -8.13 -11.45
N ALA A 64 3.01 -8.70 -10.37
CA ALA A 64 3.82 -9.34 -9.33
C ALA A 64 4.65 -10.51 -9.88
N LYS A 65 4.03 -11.41 -10.66
CA LYS A 65 4.72 -12.53 -11.30
C LYS A 65 5.86 -12.08 -12.23
N ARG A 66 5.63 -11.04 -13.05
CA ARG A 66 6.68 -10.45 -13.91
C ARG A 66 7.82 -9.81 -13.11
N ALA A 67 7.57 -9.46 -11.87
CA ALA A 67 8.57 -8.94 -10.94
C ALA A 67 9.20 -10.04 -10.06
N SER A 68 8.81 -11.30 -10.24
CA SER A 68 9.23 -12.46 -9.42
C SER A 68 8.84 -12.32 -7.94
N ILE A 69 7.76 -11.59 -7.65
CA ILE A 69 7.20 -11.44 -6.30
C ILE A 69 6.18 -12.55 -6.07
N GLU A 70 6.22 -13.15 -4.88
CA GLU A 70 5.25 -14.18 -4.49
C GLU A 70 3.82 -13.64 -4.53
N THR A 71 2.87 -14.48 -5.00
CA THR A 71 1.47 -14.11 -5.10
C THR A 71 0.60 -15.05 -4.28
N TYR A 72 -0.35 -14.49 -3.53
CA TYR A 72 -1.26 -15.25 -2.69
C TYR A 72 -2.73 -14.86 -2.92
N LEU A 73 -3.55 -15.85 -3.27
CA LEU A 73 -5.00 -15.68 -3.41
C LEU A 73 -5.68 -16.23 -2.15
N PHE A 74 -6.18 -15.35 -1.31
CA PHE A 74 -6.88 -15.73 -0.08
C PHE A 74 -8.41 -15.69 -0.27
N LYS A 75 -9.13 -16.48 0.53
CA LYS A 75 -10.60 -16.50 0.59
C LYS A 75 -11.09 -15.72 1.81
N GLU A 76 -10.52 -16.00 2.96
CA GLU A 76 -10.86 -15.43 4.25
C GLU A 76 -9.68 -14.66 4.84
N GLU A 77 -9.95 -13.71 5.74
CA GLU A 77 -8.90 -12.92 6.39
C GLU A 77 -7.96 -13.79 7.24
N LYS A 78 -8.48 -14.87 7.81
CA LYS A 78 -7.66 -15.83 8.56
C LYS A 78 -6.57 -16.47 7.69
N ASP A 79 -6.91 -16.86 6.46
CA ASP A 79 -5.92 -17.42 5.52
C ASP A 79 -4.82 -16.39 5.22
N LEU A 80 -5.22 -15.10 5.10
CA LEU A 80 -4.29 -14.02 4.86
C LEU A 80 -3.38 -13.79 6.08
N LEU A 81 -3.93 -13.76 7.30
CA LEU A 81 -3.15 -13.59 8.54
C LEU A 81 -2.08 -14.67 8.67
N GLU A 82 -2.45 -15.95 8.54
CA GLU A 82 -1.53 -17.07 8.59
C GLU A 82 -0.37 -16.92 7.57
N LYS A 83 -0.69 -16.44 6.35
CA LYS A 83 0.32 -16.20 5.31
C LYS A 83 1.24 -15.02 5.63
N LEU A 84 0.69 -13.94 6.18
CA LEU A 84 1.47 -12.77 6.57
C LEU A 84 2.44 -13.09 7.72
N GLU A 85 1.99 -13.89 8.69
CA GLU A 85 2.82 -14.38 9.79
C GLU A 85 3.94 -15.32 9.29
N GLU A 86 3.59 -16.32 8.44
CA GLU A 86 4.55 -17.23 7.81
C GLU A 86 5.67 -16.45 7.11
N MET A 87 5.31 -15.41 6.37
CA MET A 87 6.25 -14.58 5.62
C MET A 87 6.88 -13.46 6.45
N LYS A 88 6.55 -13.36 7.75
CA LYS A 88 7.09 -12.35 8.66
C LYS A 88 6.94 -10.92 8.10
N ILE A 89 5.71 -10.57 7.71
CA ILE A 89 5.43 -9.26 7.12
C ILE A 89 5.47 -8.17 8.18
N ASP A 90 6.19 -7.09 7.90
CA ASP A 90 6.34 -5.93 8.78
C ASP A 90 5.42 -4.78 8.38
N LEU A 91 5.12 -4.61 7.09
CA LEU A 91 4.30 -3.52 6.56
C LEU A 91 3.30 -4.05 5.54
N ILE A 92 2.04 -3.67 5.69
CA ILE A 92 0.96 -3.99 4.75
C ILE A 92 0.56 -2.72 4.00
N VAL A 93 0.56 -2.77 2.68
CA VAL A 93 0.19 -1.65 1.80
C VAL A 93 -1.09 -2.00 1.05
N LEU A 94 -2.16 -1.26 1.27
CA LEU A 94 -3.40 -1.38 0.50
C LEU A 94 -3.27 -0.53 -0.78
N ALA A 95 -3.15 -1.18 -1.92
CA ALA A 95 -2.95 -0.55 -3.23
C ALA A 95 -4.13 -0.83 -4.18
N GLY A 96 -5.21 -0.09 -4.01
CA GLY A 96 -6.48 -0.35 -4.69
C GLY A 96 -7.15 -1.63 -4.18
N PHE A 97 -7.09 -1.86 -2.88
CA PHE A 97 -7.74 -2.97 -2.19
C PHE A 97 -9.14 -2.55 -1.75
N LEU A 98 -10.18 -3.27 -2.22
CA LEU A 98 -11.57 -2.86 -2.07
C LEU A 98 -12.32 -3.51 -0.91
N LYS A 99 -11.75 -4.55 -0.28
CA LYS A 99 -12.35 -5.12 0.93
C LYS A 99 -12.03 -4.28 2.14
N ILE A 100 -12.98 -4.16 3.05
CA ILE A 100 -12.76 -3.56 4.38
C ILE A 100 -12.19 -4.66 5.26
N LEU A 101 -11.04 -4.40 5.86
CA LEU A 101 -10.41 -5.29 6.84
C LEU A 101 -11.18 -5.23 8.16
N SER A 102 -11.30 -6.37 8.84
CA SER A 102 -11.93 -6.42 10.15
C SER A 102 -11.11 -5.69 11.22
N PRO A 103 -11.74 -5.19 12.31
CA PRO A 103 -11.01 -4.62 13.43
C PRO A 103 -9.97 -5.57 14.01
N ASP A 104 -10.31 -6.85 14.17
CA ASP A 104 -9.43 -7.90 14.68
C ASP A 104 -8.18 -8.05 13.81
N PHE A 105 -8.34 -8.04 12.47
CA PHE A 105 -7.20 -8.05 11.55
C PHE A 105 -6.29 -6.82 11.72
N ILE A 106 -6.89 -5.64 11.88
CA ILE A 106 -6.13 -4.38 12.02
C ILE A 106 -5.35 -4.35 13.35
N GLU A 107 -5.91 -4.93 14.42
CA GLU A 107 -5.27 -5.01 15.73
C GLU A 107 -4.00 -5.88 15.75
N GLU A 108 -3.89 -6.88 14.83
CA GLU A 108 -2.67 -7.69 14.69
C GLU A 108 -1.49 -6.90 14.08
N PHE A 109 -1.77 -5.79 13.39
CA PHE A 109 -0.76 -4.96 12.72
C PHE A 109 -0.85 -3.48 13.12
N PRO A 110 -0.69 -3.12 14.40
CA PRO A 110 -0.89 -1.75 14.88
C PRO A 110 0.11 -0.79 14.24
N ASN A 111 -0.40 0.24 13.53
CA ASN A 111 0.39 1.21 12.76
C ASN A 111 1.30 0.58 11.68
N ARG A 112 0.93 -0.60 11.17
CA ARG A 112 1.67 -1.34 10.14
C ARG A 112 0.83 -1.58 8.88
N ILE A 113 -0.36 -0.99 8.78
CA ILE A 113 -1.21 -1.04 7.58
C ILE A 113 -1.40 0.38 7.08
N ILE A 114 -1.07 0.62 5.81
CA ILE A 114 -1.30 1.90 5.15
C ILE A 114 -2.18 1.74 3.91
N ASN A 115 -2.90 2.79 3.55
CA ASN A 115 -3.74 2.84 2.37
C ASN A 115 -3.45 4.10 1.55
N ILE A 116 -3.54 3.99 0.22
CA ILE A 116 -3.62 5.13 -0.70
C ILE A 116 -5.07 5.37 -1.10
N HIS A 117 -5.57 6.57 -0.84
CA HIS A 117 -6.91 7.01 -1.19
C HIS A 117 -6.87 8.15 -2.20
N PRO A 118 -7.65 8.09 -3.32
CA PRO A 118 -7.55 9.06 -4.42
C PRO A 118 -8.34 10.36 -4.18
N ALA A 119 -8.26 10.89 -2.96
CA ALA A 119 -8.77 12.21 -2.60
C ALA A 119 -7.96 12.84 -1.46
N LEU A 120 -8.17 14.11 -1.20
CA LEU A 120 -7.64 14.81 -0.03
C LEU A 120 -8.54 14.56 1.18
N LEU A 121 -8.25 13.53 1.97
CA LEU A 121 -8.99 13.23 3.19
C LEU A 121 -8.97 14.44 4.16
N PRO A 122 -10.08 14.68 4.88
CA PRO A 122 -11.26 13.82 5.05
C PRO A 122 -12.32 13.95 3.94
N SER A 123 -12.09 14.76 2.90
CA SER A 123 -13.05 14.93 1.81
C SER A 123 -13.10 13.67 0.94
N PHE A 124 -14.32 13.28 0.52
CA PHE A 124 -14.56 12.15 -0.38
C PHE A 124 -13.96 10.82 0.09
N GLY A 125 -13.87 10.60 1.41
CA GLY A 125 -13.50 9.35 2.05
C GLY A 125 -14.70 8.59 2.60
N GLY A 126 -14.46 7.36 3.09
CA GLY A 126 -15.45 6.54 3.77
C GLY A 126 -16.36 5.75 2.82
N LYS A 127 -17.49 5.31 3.36
CA LYS A 127 -18.42 4.40 2.68
C LYS A 127 -18.88 4.94 1.32
N GLY A 128 -18.68 4.15 0.26
CA GLY A 128 -19.09 4.49 -1.11
C GLY A 128 -18.12 5.45 -1.83
N CYS A 129 -16.94 5.72 -1.26
CA CYS A 129 -15.88 6.51 -1.88
C CYS A 129 -14.72 5.58 -2.28
N TYR A 130 -14.82 4.94 -3.44
CA TYR A 130 -13.80 4.04 -3.98
C TYR A 130 -13.78 4.08 -5.51
N GLY A 131 -12.62 3.82 -6.10
CA GLY A 131 -12.44 3.78 -7.54
C GLY A 131 -12.90 5.06 -8.21
N ILE A 132 -13.60 4.95 -9.35
CA ILE A 132 -14.06 6.09 -10.14
C ILE A 132 -15.08 6.98 -9.38
N HIS A 133 -15.84 6.40 -8.43
CA HIS A 133 -16.87 7.14 -7.70
C HIS A 133 -16.33 8.29 -6.85
N VAL A 134 -15.06 8.24 -6.45
CA VAL A 134 -14.40 9.34 -5.75
C VAL A 134 -14.33 10.57 -6.65
N HIS A 135 -13.94 10.36 -7.91
CA HIS A 135 -13.75 11.43 -8.89
C HIS A 135 -15.09 11.97 -9.39
N GLU A 136 -16.10 11.10 -9.58
CA GLU A 136 -17.47 11.50 -9.87
C GLU A 136 -18.01 12.48 -8.81
N LYS A 137 -17.88 12.10 -7.52
CA LYS A 137 -18.32 12.94 -6.40
C LYS A 137 -17.55 14.26 -6.31
N ALA A 138 -16.24 14.23 -6.54
CA ALA A 138 -15.41 15.42 -6.51
C ALA A 138 -15.83 16.43 -7.60
N LEU A 139 -16.08 15.94 -8.83
CA LEU A 139 -16.55 16.75 -9.95
C LEU A 139 -17.98 17.26 -9.73
N GLU A 140 -18.89 16.41 -9.25
CA GLU A 140 -20.27 16.78 -8.92
C GLU A 140 -20.32 17.88 -7.85
N TYR A 141 -19.47 17.79 -6.83
CA TYR A 141 -19.36 18.81 -5.78
C TYR A 141 -18.75 20.12 -6.29
N GLY A 142 -18.00 20.08 -7.40
CA GLY A 142 -17.39 21.24 -8.04
C GLY A 142 -16.10 21.72 -7.39
N VAL A 143 -15.35 20.84 -6.71
CA VAL A 143 -14.06 21.19 -6.14
C VAL A 143 -13.07 21.63 -7.22
N LYS A 144 -12.17 22.53 -6.88
CA LYS A 144 -11.11 23.01 -7.79
C LYS A 144 -9.78 22.30 -7.56
N VAL A 145 -9.67 21.60 -6.43
CA VAL A 145 -8.49 20.83 -6.04
C VAL A 145 -8.95 19.49 -5.49
N SER A 146 -8.36 18.42 -6.00
CA SER A 146 -8.43 17.05 -5.48
C SER A 146 -7.03 16.57 -5.18
N GLY A 147 -6.77 15.26 -5.20
CA GLY A 147 -5.43 14.71 -4.96
C GLY A 147 -5.46 13.31 -4.42
N ALA A 148 -4.41 12.94 -3.71
CA ALA A 148 -4.31 11.65 -3.04
C ALA A 148 -3.84 11.79 -1.59
N THR A 149 -4.18 10.81 -0.77
CA THR A 149 -3.79 10.71 0.64
C THR A 149 -3.24 9.32 0.93
N VAL A 150 -2.06 9.24 1.53
CA VAL A 150 -1.58 8.03 2.22
C VAL A 150 -1.87 8.19 3.69
N HIS A 151 -2.50 7.18 4.29
CA HIS A 151 -2.87 7.20 5.71
C HIS A 151 -2.73 5.82 6.35
N PHE A 152 -2.58 5.78 7.66
CA PHE A 152 -2.69 4.54 8.41
C PHE A 152 -4.14 4.03 8.39
N VAL A 153 -4.31 2.71 8.38
CA VAL A 153 -5.63 2.08 8.43
C VAL A 153 -6.03 1.88 9.88
N ASN A 154 -7.29 2.19 10.18
CA ASN A 154 -7.95 1.89 11.45
C ASN A 154 -9.36 1.33 11.18
N ALA A 155 -10.13 1.05 12.23
CA ALA A 155 -11.48 0.49 12.13
C ALA A 155 -12.50 1.41 11.41
N ILE A 156 -12.16 2.69 11.19
CA ILE A 156 -13.00 3.64 10.47
C ILE A 156 -12.49 3.73 9.03
N PRO A 157 -13.27 3.37 8.00
CA PRO A 157 -12.84 3.50 6.60
C PRO A 157 -12.34 4.91 6.29
N ASP A 158 -11.13 5.00 5.76
CA ASP A 158 -10.39 6.24 5.45
C ASP A 158 -10.21 7.21 6.64
N GLY A 159 -10.38 6.72 7.89
CA GLY A 159 -10.39 7.54 9.10
C GLY A 159 -9.06 7.53 9.89
N GLY A 160 -8.04 6.82 9.44
CA GLY A 160 -6.75 6.73 10.12
C GLY A 160 -5.88 7.99 9.95
N LYS A 161 -4.82 8.07 10.76
CA LYS A 161 -3.89 9.21 10.74
C LYS A 161 -3.25 9.36 9.36
N ILE A 162 -3.31 10.57 8.82
CA ILE A 162 -2.69 10.94 7.54
C ILE A 162 -1.16 10.90 7.69
N ILE A 163 -0.50 10.28 6.72
CA ILE A 163 0.96 10.21 6.58
C ILE A 163 1.41 11.31 5.62
N ALA A 164 0.80 11.36 4.44
CA ALA A 164 1.14 12.33 3.41
C ALA A 164 -0.05 12.61 2.50
N GLN A 165 -0.06 13.81 1.90
CA GLN A 165 -1.08 14.23 0.93
C GLN A 165 -0.42 14.99 -0.22
N LYS A 166 -0.98 14.84 -1.42
CA LYS A 166 -0.57 15.61 -2.59
C LYS A 166 -1.79 16.13 -3.33
N ALA A 167 -1.84 17.44 -3.50
CA ALA A 167 -2.92 18.14 -4.20
C ALA A 167 -2.72 18.07 -5.71
N VAL A 168 -3.85 17.95 -6.45
CA VAL A 168 -3.93 17.94 -7.90
C VAL A 168 -5.06 18.87 -8.34
N GLU A 169 -4.81 19.70 -9.35
CA GLU A 169 -5.80 20.62 -9.89
C GLU A 169 -6.93 19.86 -10.62
N VAL A 170 -8.17 20.29 -10.39
CA VAL A 170 -9.35 19.88 -11.18
C VAL A 170 -9.54 20.89 -12.31
N LYS A 171 -9.38 20.44 -13.56
CA LYS A 171 -9.47 21.30 -14.74
C LYS A 171 -10.91 21.41 -15.24
N GLU A 172 -11.21 22.52 -15.89
CA GLU A 172 -12.50 22.71 -16.54
C GLU A 172 -12.71 21.65 -17.63
N GLY A 173 -13.88 21.00 -17.62
CA GLY A 173 -14.21 19.93 -18.57
C GLY A 173 -13.62 18.56 -18.23
N ASP A 174 -12.99 18.37 -17.08
CA ASP A 174 -12.55 17.04 -16.65
C ASP A 174 -13.71 16.04 -16.61
N THR A 175 -13.46 14.86 -17.15
CA THR A 175 -14.27 13.68 -16.87
C THR A 175 -13.72 12.95 -15.62
N PRO A 176 -14.52 12.09 -14.97
CA PRO A 176 -14.02 11.28 -13.85
C PRO A 176 -12.75 10.50 -14.20
N GLU A 177 -12.69 9.94 -15.41
CA GLU A 177 -11.54 9.18 -15.90
C GLU A 177 -10.29 10.06 -16.08
N ALA A 178 -10.47 11.25 -16.65
CA ALA A 178 -9.36 12.19 -16.86
C ALA A 178 -8.79 12.68 -15.52
N LEU A 179 -9.66 12.97 -14.55
CA LEU A 179 -9.24 13.34 -13.21
C LEU A 179 -8.56 12.17 -12.49
N GLN A 180 -9.09 10.94 -12.61
CA GLN A 180 -8.49 9.74 -12.06
C GLN A 180 -7.07 9.53 -12.59
N GLU A 181 -6.89 9.55 -13.92
CA GLU A 181 -5.58 9.35 -14.56
C GLU A 181 -4.58 10.40 -14.07
N ARG A 182 -4.98 11.67 -14.02
CA ARG A 182 -4.12 12.75 -13.52
C ARG A 182 -3.74 12.56 -12.05
N ILE A 183 -4.68 12.17 -11.19
CA ILE A 183 -4.39 11.92 -9.77
C ILE A 183 -3.45 10.71 -9.62
N MET A 184 -3.61 9.65 -10.40
CA MET A 184 -2.68 8.53 -10.41
C MET A 184 -1.27 8.98 -10.78
N GLU A 185 -1.10 9.73 -11.88
CA GLU A 185 0.20 10.15 -12.39
C GLU A 185 0.87 11.23 -11.53
N GLU A 186 0.12 12.26 -11.15
CA GLU A 186 0.67 13.43 -10.47
C GLU A 186 0.76 13.24 -8.94
N ALA A 187 -0.02 12.31 -8.35
CA ALA A 187 -0.07 12.12 -6.91
C ALA A 187 0.18 10.68 -6.45
N GLU A 188 -0.65 9.69 -6.82
CA GLU A 188 -0.59 8.37 -6.21
C GLU A 188 0.73 7.64 -6.45
N TRP A 189 1.21 7.61 -7.70
CA TRP A 189 2.45 6.90 -8.09
C TRP A 189 3.73 7.56 -7.57
N ILE A 190 3.61 8.75 -6.98
CA ILE A 190 4.70 9.46 -6.32
C ILE A 190 4.59 9.27 -4.80
N LEU A 191 3.41 9.59 -4.27
CA LEU A 191 3.17 9.68 -2.84
C LEU A 191 3.27 8.31 -2.13
N LEU A 192 2.72 7.26 -2.75
CA LEU A 192 2.72 5.94 -2.14
C LEU A 192 4.13 5.35 -2.02
N PRO A 193 4.98 5.35 -3.07
CA PRO A 193 6.38 4.94 -2.93
C PRO A 193 7.15 5.76 -1.89
N GLU A 194 6.95 7.08 -1.83
CA GLU A 194 7.59 7.94 -0.82
C GLU A 194 7.21 7.56 0.61
N ALA A 195 5.92 7.34 0.86
CA ALA A 195 5.45 6.91 2.18
C ALA A 195 5.97 5.51 2.56
N VAL A 196 5.99 4.58 1.61
CA VAL A 196 6.53 3.23 1.83
C VAL A 196 8.03 3.28 2.16
N ARG A 197 8.83 4.08 1.46
CA ARG A 197 10.26 4.27 1.78
C ARG A 197 10.47 4.80 3.19
N THR A 198 9.71 5.83 3.58
CA THR A 198 9.81 6.43 4.91
C THR A 198 9.51 5.41 6.00
N LEU A 199 8.41 4.69 5.87
CA LEU A 199 8.02 3.68 6.86
C LEU A 199 8.96 2.47 6.85
N SER A 200 9.45 2.05 5.68
CA SER A 200 10.44 0.98 5.59
C SER A 200 11.72 1.32 6.35
N TYR A 201 12.18 2.57 6.25
CA TYR A 201 13.35 3.04 6.99
C TYR A 201 13.10 3.05 8.50
N GLU A 202 11.95 3.55 8.95
CA GLU A 202 11.58 3.57 10.38
C GLU A 202 11.52 2.14 10.96
N ILE A 203 10.90 1.21 10.22
CA ILE A 203 10.79 -0.20 10.61
C ILE A 203 12.18 -0.87 10.62
N TYR A 204 12.98 -0.62 9.61
CA TYR A 204 14.35 -1.11 9.53
C TYR A 204 15.20 -0.65 10.72
N ASP A 205 15.13 0.63 11.09
CA ASP A 205 15.86 1.19 12.22
C ASP A 205 15.40 0.58 13.55
N ASP A 206 14.08 0.39 13.73
CA ASP A 206 13.52 -0.31 14.89
C ASP A 206 14.00 -1.77 14.96
N ASN A 207 13.96 -2.48 13.83
CA ASN A 207 14.43 -3.86 13.72
C ASN A 207 15.94 -3.96 14.04
N LEU A 208 16.74 -3.03 13.53
CA LEU A 208 18.19 -2.98 13.77
C LEU A 208 18.51 -2.77 15.26
N ARG A 209 17.77 -1.88 15.94
CA ARG A 209 17.93 -1.67 17.39
C ARG A 209 17.64 -2.94 18.19
N MET A 210 16.57 -3.66 17.85
CA MET A 210 16.24 -4.93 18.51
C MET A 210 17.34 -6.01 18.35
N LEU A 211 18.23 -5.89 17.34
CA LEU A 211 19.33 -6.80 17.12
C LEU A 211 20.61 -6.44 17.88
N THR A 212 20.71 -5.16 18.31
CA THR A 212 21.93 -4.63 18.93
C THR A 212 21.83 -4.46 20.45
N ASP A 213 20.62 -4.55 21.02
CA ASP A 213 20.32 -4.54 22.45
C ASP A 213 20.29 -5.98 23.02
#